data_546c1f683415a88bd7fe0a3fa661ea3c
#
_entry.id   546c1f683415a88bd7fe0a3fa661ea3c
#
_cell.length_a   1.000
_cell.length_b   1.000
_cell.length_c   1.000
_cell.angle_alpha   90.00
_cell.angle_beta   90.00
_cell.angle_gamma   90.00
#
_symmetry.space_group_name_H-M   'P 1'
#
loop_
_entity.id
_entity.type
_entity.pdbx_description
1 polymer ?
#
loop_
_entity_poly.entity_id
_entity_poly.type
_entity_poly.pdbx_seq_one_letter_code
_entity_poly.pdbx_strand_id
1 'polypeptide(L)' 'MQTLGFYDKVLKRKFSSNTYKIVIKKGRKYAVAISPRGNEVWRFLCRL' A
#
# COMPACT_ATOMS: atom_id res chain seq x y z
N MET A 1 8.29 -5.79 -11.62
CA MET A 1 7.16 -5.46 -10.74
C MET A 1 6.66 -4.07 -11.03
N GLN A 2 5.36 -3.87 -10.87
CA GLN A 2 4.79 -2.55 -11.10
C GLN A 2 4.96 -1.68 -9.86
N THR A 3 5.22 -0.40 -10.09
CA THR A 3 5.27 0.57 -9.02
C THR A 3 3.85 1.04 -8.72
N LEU A 4 3.46 1.01 -7.45
CA LEU A 4 2.16 1.49 -7.00
C LEU A 4 2.32 2.77 -6.21
N GLY A 5 1.35 3.65 -6.33
CA GLY A 5 1.30 4.87 -5.53
C GLY A 5 0.57 4.61 -4.22
N PHE A 6 1.13 5.10 -3.14
CA PHE A 6 0.56 5.01 -1.81
C PHE A 6 0.47 6.39 -1.20
N TYR A 7 -0.45 6.54 -0.24
CA TYR A 7 -0.59 7.80 0.47
C TYR A 7 -0.33 7.58 1.96
N ASP A 8 0.67 8.24 2.49
CA ASP A 8 1.00 8.15 3.90
C ASP A 8 0.24 9.23 4.66
N LYS A 9 -0.73 8.82 5.45
CA LYS A 9 -1.56 9.76 6.22
C LYS A 9 -0.79 10.47 7.31
N VAL A 10 0.25 9.83 7.83
CA VAL A 10 1.07 10.43 8.89
C VAL A 10 1.93 11.55 8.33
N LEU A 11 2.56 11.31 7.19
CA LEU A 11 3.39 12.32 6.52
C LEU A 11 2.56 13.27 5.66
N LYS A 12 1.30 12.90 5.38
CA LYS A 12 0.42 13.63 4.46
C LYS A 12 1.07 13.79 3.10
N ARG A 13 1.76 12.75 2.65
CA ARG A 13 2.47 12.74 1.37
C ARG A 13 2.19 11.47 0.60
N LYS A 14 2.23 11.60 -0.71
CA LYS A 14 2.17 10.45 -1.60
C LYS A 14 3.58 9.93 -1.83
N PHE A 15 3.70 8.62 -1.89
CA PHE A 15 4.96 8.00 -2.29
C PHE A 15 4.65 6.81 -3.18
N SER A 16 5.64 6.36 -3.92
CA SER A 16 5.49 5.18 -4.74
C SER A 16 6.47 4.10 -4.28
N SER A 17 6.06 2.86 -4.43
CA SER A 17 6.89 1.74 -4.03
C SER A 17 6.66 0.58 -4.98
N ASN A 18 7.75 -0.10 -5.33
CA ASN A 18 7.67 -1.34 -6.09
C ASN A 18 7.85 -2.56 -5.20
N THR A 19 8.04 -2.35 -3.90
CA THR A 19 8.17 -3.43 -2.92
C THR A 19 7.00 -3.35 -1.97
N TYR A 20 6.04 -4.27 -2.11
CA TYR A 20 4.85 -4.29 -1.29
C TYR A 20 4.35 -5.73 -1.18
N LYS A 21 3.51 -5.97 -0.20
CA LYS A 21 2.88 -7.28 0.00
C LYS A 21 1.43 -7.21 -0.43
N ILE A 22 0.94 -8.30 -0.96
CA ILE A 22 -0.48 -8.42 -1.29
C ILE A 22 -1.17 -9.14 -0.13
N VAL A 23 -2.21 -8.51 0.40
CA VAL A 23 -2.99 -9.05 1.51
C VAL A 23 -4.44 -9.18 1.05
N ILE A 24 -5.01 -10.34 1.27
CA ILE A 24 -6.42 -10.58 0.95
C ILE A 24 -7.17 -10.71 2.27
N LYS A 25 -8.18 -9.87 2.43
CA LYS A 25 -8.95 -9.82 3.66
C LYS A 25 -10.42 -9.60 3.33
N LYS A 26 -11.28 -10.49 3.80
CA LYS A 26 -12.73 -10.43 3.60
C LYS A 26 -13.12 -10.26 2.13
N GLY A 27 -12.45 -11.00 1.24
CA GLY A 27 -12.74 -10.93 -0.18
C GLY A 27 -12.25 -9.66 -0.86
N ARG A 28 -11.37 -8.92 -0.22
CA ARG A 28 -10.78 -7.70 -0.77
C ARG A 28 -9.27 -7.82 -0.85
N LYS A 29 -8.71 -7.28 -1.90
CA LYS A 29 -7.28 -7.34 -2.15
C LYS A 29 -6.65 -6.00 -1.84
N TYR A 30 -5.61 -6.01 -1.02
CA TYR A 30 -4.88 -4.81 -0.62
C TYR A 30 -3.41 -4.96 -0.93
N ALA A 31 -2.76 -3.84 -1.21
CA ALA A 31 -1.31 -3.77 -1.26
C ALA A 31 -0.84 -3.05 0.01
N VAL A 32 0.16 -3.62 0.67
CA VAL A 32 0.72 -3.06 1.89
C VAL A 32 2.18 -2.74 1.64
N ALA A 33 2.56 -1.50 1.85
CA ALA A 33 3.93 -1.05 1.67
C ALA A 33 4.42 -0.36 2.95
N ILE A 34 5.73 -0.31 3.10
CA ILE A 34 6.34 0.38 4.23
C ILE A 34 6.73 1.77 3.76
N SER A 35 6.23 2.80 4.46
CA SER A 35 6.57 4.17 4.13
C SER A 35 8.02 4.47 4.51
N PRO A 36 8.59 5.56 4.01
CA PRO A 36 9.95 5.96 4.39
C PRO A 36 10.17 6.13 5.87
N ARG A 37 9.10 6.32 6.65
CA ARG A 37 9.20 6.42 8.11
C ARG A 37 9.06 5.08 8.81
N GLY A 38 8.81 4.00 8.07
CA GLY A 38 8.65 2.69 8.66
C GLY A 38 7.22 2.34 9.02
N ASN A 39 6.24 3.13 8.59
CA ASN A 39 4.83 2.86 8.83
C ASN A 39 4.25 2.01 7.73
N GLU A 40 3.33 1.11 8.09
CA GLU A 40 2.61 0.35 7.09
C GLU A 40 1.53 1.21 6.44
N VAL A 41 1.48 1.17 5.12
CA VAL A 41 0.47 1.91 4.35
C VAL A 41 -0.28 0.91 3.50
N TRP A 42 -1.60 0.93 3.59
CA TRP A 42 -2.48 -0.01 2.89
C TRP A 42 -3.17 0.70 1.74
N ARG A 43 -3.27 0.00 0.62
CA ARG A 43 -4.00 0.48 -0.54
C ARG A 43 -4.98 -0.57 -1.00
N PHE A 44 -6.24 -0.19 -1.14
CA PHE A 44 -7.25 -1.06 -1.71
C PHE A 44 -7.01 -1.21 -3.22
N LEU A 45 -6.97 -2.44 -3.70
CA LEU A 45 -6.75 -2.71 -5.11
C LEU A 45 -8.05 -3.08 -5.82
N CYS A 46 -8.69 -4.13 -5.35
CA CYS A 46 -9.93 -4.59 -5.97
C CYS A 46 -10.62 -5.59 -5.06
N ARG A 47 -11.86 -5.89 -5.38
CA ARG A 47 -12.59 -6.98 -4.73
C ARG A 47 -12.34 -8.28 -5.47
N LEU A 48 -12.33 -9.35 -4.73
CA LEU A 48 -12.22 -10.68 -5.30
C LEU A 48 -13.59 -11.25 -5.65
#